data_7c4e9d123b15f028e056e2b91aaac6ef
#
_entry.id   7c4e9d123b15f028e056e2b91aaac6ef
#
_cell.length_a   1.000
_cell.length_b   1.000
_cell.length_c   1.000
_cell.angle_alpha   90.00
_cell.angle_beta   90.00
_cell.angle_gamma   90.00
#
_symmetry.space_group_name_H-M   'P 1'
#
loop_
_entity.id
_entity.type
_entity.pdbx_description
1 polymer ?
#
loop_
_entity_poly.entity_id
_entity_poly.type
_entity_poly.pdbx_seq_one_letter_code
_entity_poly.pdbx_strand_id
1 'polypeptide(L)' 'LQGRGHELPDYTVESAVGEPHEKTFTVVCSAPADGRSSRGSGSSRRKAEQDAAEKLLASLIDEEK' A
#
# COMPACT_ATOMS: atom_id res chain seq x y z
N LEU A 1 14.13 -17.02 -13.22
CA LEU A 1 14.04 -16.77 -12.99
C LEU A 1 13.26 -16.17 -12.58
N GLN A 2 13.16 -15.93 -12.16
CA GLN A 2 12.62 -15.34 -11.52
C GLN A 2 12.03 -14.33 -12.09
N GLY A 3 11.63 -13.75 -11.87
CA GLY A 3 11.12 -12.71 -12.19
C GLY A 3 10.18 -12.64 -13.18
N ARG A 4 9.77 -13.37 -13.52
CA ARG A 4 9.06 -13.32 -14.39
C ARG A 4 7.89 -12.95 -14.25
N GLY A 5 7.23 -12.22 -14.55
CA GLY A 5 5.97 -11.81 -14.55
C GLY A 5 5.41 -11.37 -13.29
N HIS A 6 6.13 -11.51 -12.26
CA HIS A 6 5.61 -11.09 -11.03
C HIS A 6 6.23 -9.85 -10.60
N GLU A 7 5.53 -8.76 -10.63
CA GLU A 7 6.05 -7.52 -10.17
C GLU A 7 5.56 -7.27 -8.80
N LEU A 8 6.47 -6.98 -7.90
CA LEU A 8 6.12 -6.71 -6.53
C LEU A 8 5.53 -5.34 -6.42
N PRO A 9 4.58 -5.16 -5.51
CA PRO A 9 4.02 -3.83 -5.31
C PRO A 9 5.06 -2.90 -4.73
N ASP A 10 4.93 -1.64 -5.06
CA ASP A 10 5.79 -0.62 -4.53
C ASP A 10 5.12 0.05 -3.37
N TYR A 11 5.84 0.21 -2.29
CA TYR A 11 5.34 0.93 -1.12
C TYR A 11 6.13 2.20 -0.95
N THR A 12 5.43 3.31 -0.89
CA THR A 12 6.07 4.61 -0.73
C THR A 12 5.43 5.33 0.44
N VAL A 13 6.22 5.80 1.36
CA VAL A 13 5.71 6.58 2.48
C VAL A 13 5.41 7.97 1.96
N GLU A 14 4.14 8.33 1.92
CA GLU A 14 3.73 9.61 1.43
C GLU A 14 3.89 10.68 2.48
N SER A 15 3.54 10.36 3.71
CA SER A 15 3.68 11.34 4.78
C SER A 15 3.70 10.64 6.12
N ALA A 16 4.18 11.34 7.10
CA ALA A 16 4.16 10.85 8.48
C ALA A 16 3.95 12.07 9.34
N VAL A 17 2.78 12.17 9.94
CA VAL A 17 2.42 13.35 10.70
C VAL A 17 1.97 12.94 12.09
N GLY A 18 2.02 13.87 13.01
CA GLY A 18 1.55 13.64 14.35
C GLY A 18 2.66 13.79 15.37
N GLU A 19 2.31 13.54 16.61
CA GLU A 19 3.25 13.66 17.70
C GLU A 19 4.23 12.50 17.68
N PRO A 20 5.37 12.65 18.31
CA PRO A 20 6.36 11.57 18.28
C PRO A 20 5.82 10.22 18.73
N HIS A 21 4.90 10.19 19.68
CA HIS A 21 4.37 8.94 20.14
C HIS A 21 2.99 8.66 19.61
N GLU A 22 2.55 9.48 18.67
CA GLU A 22 1.25 9.25 18.05
C GLU A 22 1.33 9.68 16.61
N LYS A 23 2.17 9.03 15.87
CA LYS A 23 2.35 9.37 14.48
C LYS A 23 1.42 8.58 13.61
N THR A 24 0.96 9.21 12.55
CA THR A 24 0.18 8.53 11.53
C THR A 24 0.98 8.51 10.26
N PHE A 25 1.23 7.33 9.75
CA PHE A 25 1.97 7.17 8.51
C PHE A 25 1.00 6.93 7.38
N THR A 26 1.25 7.54 6.26
CA THR A 26 0.45 7.31 5.07
C THR A 26 1.36 6.69 4.02
N VAL A 27 0.98 5.53 3.52
CA VAL A 27 1.77 4.79 2.56
C VAL A 27 0.94 4.54 1.32
N VAL A 28 1.56 4.67 0.17
CA VAL A 28 0.91 4.36 -1.09
C VAL A 28 1.47 3.04 -1.59
N CYS A 29 0.58 2.14 -1.90
CA CYS A 29 0.94 0.85 -2.46
C CYS A 29 0.55 0.86 -3.93
N SER A 30 1.50 0.64 -4.80
CA SER A 30 1.26 0.63 -6.23
C SER A 30 1.50 -0.73 -6.80
N ALA A 31 0.63 -1.14 -7.70
CA ALA A 31 0.82 -2.41 -8.40
C ALA A 31 1.18 -2.09 -9.84
N PRO A 32 2.44 -2.18 -10.20
CA PRO A 32 2.86 -1.75 -11.54
C PRO A 32 2.19 -2.55 -12.65
N ALA A 33 1.94 -3.81 -12.40
CA ALA A 33 1.36 -4.65 -13.44
C ALA A 33 -0.03 -4.18 -13.83
N ASP A 34 -0.77 -3.68 -12.88
CA ASP A 34 -2.12 -3.24 -13.14
C ASP A 34 -2.26 -1.75 -13.28
N GLY A 35 -1.26 -1.03 -12.92
CA GLY A 35 -1.35 0.42 -12.91
C GLY A 35 -2.26 0.92 -11.82
N ARG A 36 -2.52 0.12 -10.81
CA ARG A 36 -3.41 0.52 -9.74
C ARG A 36 -2.63 0.91 -8.52
N SER A 37 -3.21 1.70 -7.68
CA SER A 37 -2.57 2.08 -6.44
C SER A 37 -3.61 2.34 -5.38
N SER A 38 -3.21 2.25 -4.15
CA SER A 38 -4.07 2.49 -3.01
C SER A 38 -3.27 3.18 -1.95
N ARG A 39 -3.95 3.90 -1.10
CA ARG A 39 -3.31 4.60 -0.01
C ARG A 39 -3.82 4.05 1.30
N GLY A 40 -2.93 3.80 2.22
CA GLY A 40 -3.30 3.31 3.53
C GLY A 40 -2.62 4.11 4.60
N SER A 41 -3.14 4.03 5.80
CA SER A 41 -2.55 4.75 6.92
C SER A 41 -2.57 3.88 8.15
N GLY A 42 -1.71 4.20 9.08
CA GLY A 42 -1.64 3.46 10.32
C GLY A 42 -0.70 4.12 11.28
N SER A 43 -0.67 3.60 12.49
CA SER A 43 0.18 4.19 13.53
C SER A 43 1.63 3.83 13.33
N SER A 44 1.95 2.92 12.42
CA SER A 44 3.32 2.64 12.09
C SER A 44 3.38 2.41 10.59
N ARG A 45 4.60 2.48 10.05
CA ARG A 45 4.77 2.28 8.64
C ARG A 45 4.24 0.93 8.21
N ARG A 46 4.52 -0.09 9.01
CA ARG A 46 4.08 -1.42 8.68
C ARG A 46 2.56 -1.51 8.61
N LYS A 47 1.90 -0.90 9.58
CA LYS A 47 0.46 -0.90 9.58
C LYS A 47 -0.11 -0.14 8.40
N ALA A 48 0.53 0.96 8.04
CA ALA A 48 0.10 1.72 6.89
C ALA A 48 0.27 0.91 5.61
N GLU A 49 1.37 0.18 5.50
CA GLU A 49 1.60 -0.67 4.35
C GLU A 49 0.54 -1.75 4.24
N GLN A 50 0.23 -2.37 5.35
CA GLN A 50 -0.79 -3.40 5.36
C GLN A 50 -2.14 -2.84 4.96
N ASP A 51 -2.46 -1.68 5.47
CA ASP A 51 -3.73 -1.07 5.15
C ASP A 51 -3.81 -0.76 3.65
N ALA A 52 -2.74 -0.23 3.10
CA ALA A 52 -2.71 0.08 1.68
C ALA A 52 -2.84 -1.19 0.84
N ALA A 53 -2.16 -2.24 1.25
CA ALA A 53 -2.21 -3.49 0.52
C ALA A 53 -3.60 -4.10 0.56
N GLU A 54 -4.24 -4.04 1.70
CA GLU A 54 -5.58 -4.58 1.82
C GLU A 54 -6.56 -3.82 0.94
N LYS A 55 -6.42 -2.53 0.88
CA LYS A 55 -7.29 -1.73 0.05
C LYS A 55 -7.06 -2.03 -1.42
N LEU A 56 -5.82 -2.24 -1.79
CA LEU A 56 -5.52 -2.58 -3.15
C LEU A 56 -6.13 -3.93 -3.53
N LEU A 57 -6.00 -4.90 -2.65
CA LEU A 57 -6.57 -6.22 -2.90
C LEU A 57 -8.08 -6.15 -2.99
N ALA A 58 -8.70 -5.39 -2.14
CA ALA A 58 -10.14 -5.26 -2.18
C ALA A 58 -10.59 -4.64 -3.49
N SER A 59 -9.83 -3.71 -3.98
CA SER A 59 -10.14 -3.07 -5.22
C SER A 59 -10.08 -4.07 -6.38
N LEU A 60 -9.08 -4.94 -6.37
CA LEU A 60 -8.95 -5.93 -7.40
C LEU A 60 -10.08 -6.95 -7.36
N ILE A 61 -10.43 -7.36 -6.16
CA ILE A 61 -11.52 -8.31 -6.01
C ILE A 61 -12.83 -7.72 -6.49
N ASP A 62 -13.05 -6.47 -6.15
CA ASP A 62 -14.24 -5.81 -6.55
C ASP A 62 -14.35 -5.77 -8.05
N GLU A 63 -13.27 -5.53 -8.71
CA GLU A 63 -13.29 -5.45 -10.11
C GLU A 63 -13.58 -6.75 -10.77
N GLU A 64 -13.27 -7.82 -10.11
CA GLU A 64 -13.52 -9.09 -10.68
C GLU A 64 -14.96 -9.45 -10.72
N LYS A 65 -15.77 -8.83 -9.93
CA LYS A 65 -17.16 -9.12 -9.97
C LYS A 65 -17.76 -8.71 -11.24
#